data_2ebe0704c05cba31d19fbfface1f08a1
#
_entry.id   2ebe0704c05cba31d19fbfface1f08a1
#
_cell.length_a   1.000
_cell.length_b   1.000
_cell.length_c   1.000
_cell.angle_alpha   90.00
_cell.angle_beta   90.00
_cell.angle_gamma   90.00
#
_symmetry.space_group_name_H-M   'P 1'
#
loop_
_entity.id
_entity.type
_entity.pdbx_description
1 polymer ?
#
loop_
_entity_poly.entity_id
_entity_poly.type
_entity_poly.pdbx_seq_one_letter_code
_entity_poly.pdbx_strand_id
1 'polypeptide(L)'
;MAHYEKMNRYDFVVKPSLPILFFGDLESFVNQSKKIVTVGLNPSDTEFRSSSDENGSYFRFPEYKNSGETLVKSLNNYFKWKPYDSWFKGSFERFLNGLECSYYPNHSYDKVLHTDIGSPLATNPTWSNLSQDQKSLLTKDGFEFWKRLMVEIKPDLIVLSVAKFYLDQLNLFSKEIIHSVYHTKEANLRKKPYNLEKCRVQIDNFETNLVFGKAANKPLGLISHSEKIKMGEVCLKTFF
;
A
#
# COMPACT_ATOMS: atom_id res chain seq x y z
N MET A 1 -5.51 -3.58 18.13
CA MET A 1 -6.52 -4.55 18.63
C MET A 1 -7.88 -3.89 18.90
N ALA A 2 -8.01 -2.85 19.74
CA ALA A 2 -9.33 -2.25 20.07
C ALA A 2 -10.19 -1.84 18.86
N HIS A 3 -9.58 -1.28 17.79
CA HIS A 3 -10.32 -0.98 16.56
C HIS A 3 -10.81 -2.26 15.88
N TYR A 4 -9.99 -3.31 15.80
CA TYR A 4 -10.39 -4.61 15.25
C TYR A 4 -11.56 -5.21 16.02
N GLU A 5 -11.52 -5.22 17.34
CA GLU A 5 -12.60 -5.71 18.21
C GLU A 5 -13.91 -4.93 17.99
N LYS A 6 -13.81 -3.59 17.92
CA LYS A 6 -14.95 -2.71 17.61
C LYS A 6 -15.56 -3.02 16.23
N MET A 7 -14.74 -3.25 15.22
CA MET A 7 -15.19 -3.43 13.83
C MET A 7 -15.54 -4.88 13.48
N ASN A 8 -15.02 -5.85 14.23
CA ASN A 8 -15.25 -7.27 14.00
C ASN A 8 -16.73 -7.70 14.10
N ARG A 9 -17.60 -6.87 14.72
CA ARG A 9 -19.05 -7.10 14.78
C ARG A 9 -19.76 -6.94 13.43
N TYR A 10 -19.15 -6.26 12.45
CA TYR A 10 -19.76 -6.00 11.15
C TYR A 10 -19.52 -7.15 10.16
N ASP A 11 -20.55 -7.47 9.36
CA ASP A 11 -20.52 -8.59 8.43
C ASP A 11 -19.57 -8.38 7.26
N PHE A 12 -19.26 -7.13 6.92
CA PHE A 12 -18.33 -6.78 5.85
C PHE A 12 -16.85 -6.82 6.27
N VAL A 13 -16.54 -7.06 7.53
CA VAL A 13 -15.16 -7.31 8.00
C VAL A 13 -14.86 -8.79 7.93
N VAL A 14 -13.76 -9.16 7.30
CA VAL A 14 -13.34 -10.57 7.14
C VAL A 14 -13.06 -11.22 8.49
N LYS A 15 -13.56 -12.44 8.67
CA LYS A 15 -13.40 -13.24 9.91
C LYS A 15 -13.03 -14.69 9.58
N PRO A 16 -12.00 -15.26 10.20
CA PRO A 16 -11.01 -14.57 11.02
C PRO A 16 -10.08 -13.69 10.19
N SER A 17 -9.60 -12.57 10.75
CA SER A 17 -8.59 -11.71 10.13
C SER A 17 -7.72 -11.04 11.19
N LEU A 18 -6.67 -10.34 10.75
CA LEU A 18 -5.76 -9.56 11.57
C LEU A 18 -5.78 -8.10 11.11
N PRO A 19 -5.59 -7.13 12.00
CA PRO A 19 -5.35 -5.76 11.60
C PRO A 19 -3.95 -5.65 10.98
N ILE A 20 -3.89 -5.23 9.73
CA ILE A 20 -2.65 -5.07 8.98
C ILE A 20 -2.28 -3.59 8.94
N LEU A 21 -1.29 -3.19 9.73
CA LEU A 21 -0.80 -1.81 9.74
C LEU A 21 0.19 -1.57 8.60
N PHE A 22 1.00 -2.56 8.27
CA PHE A 22 1.96 -2.54 7.17
C PHE A 22 2.27 -3.97 6.73
N PHE A 23 2.86 -4.09 5.54
CA PHE A 23 3.52 -5.30 5.06
C PHE A 23 4.97 -4.95 4.74
N GLY A 24 5.94 -5.75 5.19
CA GLY A 24 7.35 -5.60 4.83
C GLY A 24 8.30 -5.53 6.02
N ASP A 25 9.59 -5.51 5.73
CA ASP A 25 10.67 -5.54 6.72
C ASP A 25 10.91 -4.16 7.33
N LEU A 26 10.24 -3.87 8.45
CA LEU A 26 10.34 -2.59 9.15
C LEU A 26 11.76 -2.33 9.68
N GLU A 27 12.47 -3.36 10.12
CA GLU A 27 13.83 -3.23 10.64
C GLU A 27 14.80 -2.76 9.54
N SER A 28 14.76 -3.41 8.37
CA SER A 28 15.53 -2.96 7.21
C SER A 28 15.10 -1.57 6.76
N PHE A 29 13.79 -1.29 6.73
CA PHE A 29 13.24 -0.01 6.30
C PHE A 29 13.75 1.18 7.14
N VAL A 30 13.82 1.06 8.46
CA VAL A 30 14.26 2.18 9.32
C VAL A 30 15.76 2.44 9.24
N ASN A 31 16.55 1.43 8.84
CA ASN A 31 18.03 1.49 8.81
C ASN A 31 18.62 1.76 7.43
N GLN A 32 17.80 1.85 6.37
CA GLN A 32 18.25 2.06 4.99
C GLN A 32 18.22 3.54 4.58
N SER A 33 18.82 3.84 3.42
CA SER A 33 18.96 5.21 2.91
C SER A 33 17.69 5.76 2.26
N LYS A 34 16.89 4.91 1.59
CA LYS A 34 15.65 5.31 0.90
C LYS A 34 14.44 4.70 1.60
N LYS A 35 13.68 5.50 2.35
CA LYS A 35 12.48 5.08 3.06
C LYS A 35 11.24 5.30 2.21
N ILE A 36 10.82 4.28 1.48
CA ILE A 36 9.69 4.35 0.56
C ILE A 36 8.50 3.56 1.10
N VAL A 37 7.32 4.18 1.10
CA VAL A 37 6.06 3.55 1.45
C VAL A 37 5.11 3.57 0.25
N THR A 38 4.55 2.42 -0.10
CA THR A 38 3.43 2.34 -1.05
C THR A 38 2.11 2.29 -0.31
N VAL A 39 1.06 2.86 -0.90
CA VAL A 39 -0.23 3.01 -0.22
C VAL A 39 -1.37 2.46 -1.05
N GLY A 40 -2.13 1.53 -0.46
CA GLY A 40 -3.40 1.00 -0.92
C GLY A 40 -4.59 1.56 -0.14
N LEU A 41 -5.74 0.88 -0.22
CA LEU A 41 -6.96 1.27 0.47
C LEU A 41 -7.23 0.43 1.71
N ASN A 42 -7.15 -0.89 1.59
CA ASN A 42 -7.28 -1.85 2.67
C ASN A 42 -6.69 -3.21 2.25
N PRO A 43 -6.33 -4.08 3.21
CA PRO A 43 -5.89 -5.43 2.91
C PRO A 43 -6.99 -6.22 2.18
N SER A 44 -6.57 -7.08 1.27
CA SER A 44 -7.49 -7.99 0.57
C SER A 44 -8.00 -9.08 1.52
N ASP A 45 -9.25 -9.51 1.33
CA ASP A 45 -9.77 -10.73 1.95
C ASP A 45 -8.98 -12.00 1.54
N THR A 46 -8.33 -11.98 0.38
CA THR A 46 -7.44 -13.04 -0.10
C THR A 46 -6.26 -13.30 0.85
N GLU A 47 -5.89 -12.33 1.68
CA GLU A 47 -4.86 -12.52 2.72
C GLU A 47 -5.28 -13.60 3.75
N PHE A 48 -6.57 -13.81 3.92
CA PHE A 48 -7.15 -14.67 4.97
C PHE A 48 -7.94 -15.88 4.43
N ARG A 49 -8.32 -15.92 3.14
CA ARG A 49 -9.14 -16.99 2.55
C ARG A 49 -8.47 -18.36 2.49
N SER A 50 -7.16 -18.39 2.43
CA SER A 50 -6.40 -19.66 2.33
C SER A 50 -6.16 -20.34 3.68
N SER A 51 -6.76 -19.83 4.74
CA SER A 51 -6.66 -20.39 6.08
C SER A 51 -7.62 -21.56 6.30
N SER A 52 -7.61 -22.55 5.39
CA SER A 52 -8.22 -23.87 5.63
C SER A 52 -7.40 -24.74 6.58
N ASP A 53 -6.53 -24.12 7.37
CA ASP A 53 -5.81 -24.82 8.41
C ASP A 53 -6.76 -25.01 9.59
N GLU A 54 -7.14 -26.27 9.84
CA GLU A 54 -8.02 -26.69 10.93
C GLU A 54 -7.55 -26.24 12.32
N ASN A 55 -6.27 -25.86 12.44
CA ASN A 55 -5.66 -25.35 13.65
C ASN A 55 -5.77 -23.82 13.84
N GLY A 56 -6.48 -23.11 12.96
CA GLY A 56 -6.69 -21.65 13.08
C GLY A 56 -5.42 -20.81 12.85
N SER A 57 -4.40 -21.36 12.21
CA SER A 57 -3.23 -20.58 11.80
C SER A 57 -3.55 -19.78 10.54
N TYR A 58 -3.05 -18.55 10.47
CA TYR A 58 -3.19 -17.72 9.28
C TYR A 58 -2.13 -18.11 8.25
N PHE A 59 -2.54 -18.66 7.12
CA PHE A 59 -1.66 -19.20 6.08
C PHE A 59 -0.55 -18.24 5.63
N ARG A 60 -0.85 -16.94 5.54
CA ARG A 60 0.14 -15.92 5.14
C ARG A 60 0.89 -15.30 6.32
N PHE A 61 0.45 -15.62 7.54
CA PHE A 61 0.99 -15.07 8.78
C PHE A 61 1.36 -16.22 9.76
N PRO A 62 2.25 -17.15 9.35
CA PRO A 62 2.51 -18.38 10.11
C PRO A 62 3.18 -18.12 11.46
N GLU A 63 3.75 -16.95 11.68
CA GLU A 63 4.41 -16.59 12.95
C GLU A 63 3.44 -15.97 13.97
N TYR A 64 2.19 -15.68 13.56
CA TYR A 64 1.19 -15.09 14.46
C TYR A 64 0.70 -16.09 15.51
N LYS A 65 0.79 -15.68 16.79
CA LYS A 65 0.42 -16.49 17.97
C LYS A 65 -0.40 -15.67 18.97
N ASN A 66 -1.43 -14.96 18.50
CA ASN A 66 -2.38 -14.20 19.32
C ASN A 66 -1.74 -13.11 20.23
N SER A 67 -0.59 -12.56 19.84
CA SER A 67 0.03 -11.44 20.55
C SER A 67 0.44 -10.32 19.60
N GLY A 68 0.55 -9.09 20.12
CA GLY A 68 0.99 -7.94 19.32
C GLY A 68 2.42 -8.11 18.79
N GLU A 69 3.32 -8.69 19.57
CA GLU A 69 4.69 -8.98 19.15
C GLU A 69 4.74 -9.93 17.96
N THR A 70 4.01 -11.05 18.03
CA THR A 70 3.96 -12.02 16.94
C THR A 70 3.19 -11.50 15.73
N LEU A 71 2.25 -10.57 15.91
CA LEU A 71 1.63 -9.84 14.82
C LEU A 71 2.68 -9.00 14.06
N VAL A 72 3.41 -8.14 14.77
CA VAL A 72 4.48 -7.32 14.16
C VAL A 72 5.51 -8.19 13.46
N LYS A 73 5.93 -9.28 14.09
CA LYS A 73 6.87 -10.24 13.49
C LYS A 73 6.33 -10.85 12.19
N SER A 74 5.05 -11.24 12.16
CA SER A 74 4.40 -11.78 10.95
C SER A 74 4.32 -10.74 9.84
N LEU A 75 4.04 -9.46 10.16
CA LEU A 75 3.99 -8.37 9.20
C LEU A 75 5.38 -8.07 8.63
N ASN A 76 6.43 -8.07 9.47
CA ASN A 76 7.84 -7.89 9.06
C ASN A 76 8.30 -8.98 8.09
N ASN A 77 7.86 -10.21 8.29
CA ASN A 77 8.28 -11.36 7.50
C ASN A 77 7.31 -11.70 6.35
N TYR A 78 6.29 -10.88 6.12
CA TYR A 78 5.23 -11.19 5.15
C TYR A 78 5.78 -11.57 3.77
N PHE A 79 6.74 -10.83 3.22
CA PHE A 79 7.33 -11.10 1.90
C PHE A 79 8.33 -12.26 1.88
N LYS A 80 8.70 -12.81 3.02
CA LYS A 80 9.57 -14.00 3.12
C LYS A 80 8.78 -15.31 3.00
N TRP A 81 7.48 -15.30 3.33
CA TRP A 81 6.66 -16.50 3.37
C TRP A 81 5.82 -16.70 2.11
N LYS A 82 4.53 -16.42 2.19
CA LYS A 82 3.58 -16.65 1.09
C LYS A 82 2.76 -15.39 0.81
N PRO A 83 3.39 -14.31 0.32
CA PRO A 83 2.69 -13.05 0.04
C PRO A 83 1.66 -13.23 -1.08
N TYR A 84 0.70 -12.29 -1.18
CA TYR A 84 -0.25 -12.24 -2.28
C TYR A 84 0.43 -11.69 -3.55
N ASP A 85 1.33 -12.50 -4.11
CA ASP A 85 2.22 -12.17 -5.23
C ASP A 85 1.51 -11.58 -6.44
N SER A 86 0.36 -12.14 -6.82
CA SER A 86 -0.38 -11.67 -8.00
C SER A 86 -0.86 -10.22 -7.86
N TRP A 87 -1.05 -9.74 -6.63
CA TRP A 87 -1.35 -8.34 -6.37
C TRP A 87 -0.07 -7.50 -6.30
N PHE A 88 0.88 -7.83 -5.44
CA PHE A 88 2.10 -7.04 -5.22
C PHE A 88 2.97 -6.95 -6.49
N LYS A 89 3.28 -8.08 -7.13
CA LYS A 89 4.05 -8.12 -8.40
C LYS A 89 3.30 -7.44 -9.55
N GLY A 90 1.97 -7.54 -9.57
CA GLY A 90 1.14 -6.93 -10.61
C GLY A 90 0.88 -5.43 -10.42
N SER A 91 1.08 -4.88 -9.22
CA SER A 91 0.83 -3.48 -8.88
C SER A 91 2.10 -2.64 -8.83
N PHE A 92 2.71 -2.51 -7.66
CA PHE A 92 3.82 -1.59 -7.40
C PHE A 92 5.21 -2.15 -7.71
N GLU A 93 5.44 -3.46 -7.63
CA GLU A 93 6.80 -4.03 -7.65
C GLU A 93 7.63 -3.59 -8.87
N ARG A 94 7.01 -3.51 -10.06
CA ARG A 94 7.72 -3.04 -11.26
C ARG A 94 8.12 -1.57 -11.20
N PHE A 95 7.30 -0.74 -10.57
CA PHE A 95 7.62 0.64 -10.30
C PHE A 95 8.76 0.77 -9.28
N LEU A 96 8.70 -0.04 -8.22
CA LEU A 96 9.73 -0.08 -7.18
C LEU A 96 11.08 -0.54 -7.73
N ASN A 97 11.10 -1.49 -8.65
CA ASN A 97 12.33 -1.93 -9.29
C ASN A 97 13.02 -0.78 -10.07
N GLY A 98 12.24 0.12 -10.70
CA GLY A 98 12.78 1.34 -11.30
C GLY A 98 13.32 2.35 -10.28
N LEU A 99 12.88 2.29 -9.02
CA LEU A 99 13.41 3.05 -7.88
C LEU A 99 14.61 2.36 -7.20
N GLU A 100 15.06 1.20 -7.71
CA GLU A 100 16.03 0.33 -7.05
C GLU A 100 15.58 -0.12 -5.66
N CYS A 101 14.27 -0.36 -5.52
CA CYS A 101 13.62 -0.82 -4.30
C CYS A 101 12.77 -2.06 -4.56
N SER A 102 12.43 -2.81 -3.52
CA SER A 102 11.61 -4.02 -3.63
C SER A 102 10.93 -4.34 -2.29
N TYR A 103 9.78 -5.02 -2.37
CA TYR A 103 9.21 -5.69 -1.20
C TYR A 103 9.95 -6.96 -0.80
N TYR A 104 10.58 -7.64 -1.76
CA TYR A 104 11.09 -9.01 -1.63
C TYR A 104 12.52 -9.06 -1.11
N PRO A 105 12.85 -10.07 -0.26
CA PRO A 105 14.18 -10.18 0.34
C PRO A 105 15.30 -10.54 -0.66
N ASN A 106 14.93 -11.13 -1.80
CA ASN A 106 15.90 -11.69 -2.76
C ASN A 106 16.58 -10.63 -3.65
N HIS A 107 16.28 -9.35 -3.45
CA HIS A 107 16.92 -8.24 -4.13
C HIS A 107 17.86 -7.51 -3.18
N SER A 108 19.02 -7.05 -3.69
CA SER A 108 19.95 -6.15 -2.97
C SER A 108 19.40 -4.73 -2.80
N TYR A 109 18.18 -4.50 -3.25
CA TYR A 109 17.48 -3.23 -3.20
C TYR A 109 17.01 -2.88 -1.78
N ASP A 110 16.83 -1.58 -1.53
CA ASP A 110 16.17 -1.07 -0.34
C ASP A 110 14.76 -1.65 -0.17
N LYS A 111 14.35 -1.92 1.06
CA LYS A 111 13.06 -2.56 1.37
C LYS A 111 11.96 -1.51 1.48
N VAL A 112 10.81 -1.86 0.91
CA VAL A 112 9.62 -1.00 0.89
C VAL A 112 8.57 -1.55 1.83
N LEU A 113 7.89 -0.65 2.55
CA LEU A 113 6.68 -1.01 3.26
C LEU A 113 5.45 -0.74 2.39
N HIS A 114 4.46 -1.61 2.51
CA HIS A 114 3.12 -1.35 1.99
C HIS A 114 2.18 -1.06 3.14
N THR A 115 1.30 -0.07 2.97
CA THR A 115 0.31 0.34 3.98
C THR A 115 -1.03 0.62 3.30
N ASP A 116 -2.08 0.77 4.10
CA ASP A 116 -3.42 1.05 3.61
C ASP A 116 -4.03 2.28 4.29
N ILE A 117 -4.43 3.28 3.49
CA ILE A 117 -4.92 4.58 3.98
C ILE A 117 -6.37 4.54 4.46
N GLY A 118 -7.17 3.61 3.93
CA GLY A 118 -8.60 3.55 4.25
C GLY A 118 -8.90 2.73 5.50
N SER A 119 -8.24 1.60 5.67
CA SER A 119 -8.44 0.73 6.84
C SER A 119 -7.35 -0.32 6.94
N PRO A 120 -6.90 -0.69 8.17
CA PRO A 120 -6.04 -1.85 8.38
C PRO A 120 -6.80 -3.18 8.33
N LEU A 121 -8.10 -3.19 8.04
CA LEU A 121 -8.94 -4.39 8.08
C LEU A 121 -9.33 -4.84 6.68
N ALA A 122 -9.21 -6.14 6.43
CA ALA A 122 -9.71 -6.78 5.22
C ALA A 122 -11.25 -6.81 5.20
N THR A 123 -11.83 -6.66 4.01
CA THR A 123 -13.29 -6.60 3.82
C THR A 123 -13.79 -7.58 2.77
N ASN A 124 -14.98 -8.11 3.01
CA ASN A 124 -15.75 -8.88 2.05
C ASN A 124 -17.20 -8.36 2.08
N PRO A 125 -17.69 -7.76 1.00
CA PRO A 125 -17.08 -7.64 -0.33
C PRO A 125 -15.81 -6.77 -0.36
N THR A 126 -15.10 -6.80 -1.49
CA THR A 126 -13.90 -5.97 -1.71
C THR A 126 -14.23 -4.48 -1.56
N TRP A 127 -13.24 -3.67 -1.22
CA TRP A 127 -13.41 -2.23 -0.93
C TRP A 127 -14.26 -1.47 -1.96
N SER A 128 -14.09 -1.73 -3.26
CA SER A 128 -14.87 -1.07 -4.31
C SER A 128 -16.37 -1.31 -4.20
N ASN A 129 -16.78 -2.45 -3.68
CA ASN A 129 -18.16 -2.90 -3.56
C ASN A 129 -18.81 -2.58 -2.20
N LEU A 130 -18.06 -2.02 -1.26
CA LEU A 130 -18.63 -1.51 -0.02
C LEU A 130 -19.52 -0.29 -0.29
N SER A 131 -20.57 -0.12 0.52
CA SER A 131 -21.36 1.10 0.53
C SER A 131 -20.53 2.29 1.02
N GLN A 132 -21.00 3.51 0.74
CA GLN A 132 -20.32 4.72 1.22
C GLN A 132 -20.27 4.80 2.74
N ASP A 133 -21.35 4.36 3.42
CA ASP A 133 -21.41 4.34 4.90
C ASP A 133 -20.39 3.35 5.49
N GLN A 134 -20.28 2.16 4.90
CA GLN A 134 -19.28 1.17 5.31
C GLN A 134 -17.84 1.70 5.13
N LYS A 135 -17.56 2.33 3.98
CA LYS A 135 -16.27 2.99 3.73
C LYS A 135 -15.99 4.09 4.76
N SER A 136 -16.96 4.98 5.00
CA SER A 136 -16.83 6.08 5.97
C SER A 136 -16.56 5.57 7.38
N LEU A 137 -17.26 4.52 7.80
CA LEU A 137 -17.08 3.89 9.11
C LEU A 137 -15.65 3.36 9.30
N LEU A 138 -15.09 2.69 8.27
CA LEU A 138 -13.74 2.16 8.30
C LEU A 138 -12.67 3.25 8.21
N THR A 139 -12.87 4.20 7.28
CA THR A 139 -11.88 5.25 6.98
C THR A 139 -11.69 6.21 8.15
N LYS A 140 -12.73 6.48 8.94
CA LYS A 140 -12.66 7.41 10.07
C LYS A 140 -11.50 7.11 11.01
N ASP A 141 -11.37 5.87 11.45
CA ASP A 141 -10.30 5.45 12.35
C ASP A 141 -9.05 5.01 11.55
N GLY A 142 -9.26 4.38 10.37
CA GLY A 142 -8.18 3.87 9.52
C GLY A 142 -7.24 4.96 9.04
N PHE A 143 -7.77 6.11 8.62
CA PHE A 143 -6.99 7.27 8.18
C PHE A 143 -6.13 7.85 9.31
N GLU A 144 -6.67 7.93 10.54
CA GLU A 144 -5.92 8.39 11.72
C GLU A 144 -4.78 7.42 12.08
N PHE A 145 -5.01 6.11 11.99
CA PHE A 145 -3.94 5.11 12.19
C PHE A 145 -2.85 5.24 11.15
N TRP A 146 -3.25 5.42 9.88
CA TRP A 146 -2.29 5.60 8.79
C TRP A 146 -1.45 6.87 8.99
N LYS A 147 -2.04 8.00 9.35
CA LYS A 147 -1.30 9.25 9.64
C LYS A 147 -0.27 9.04 10.76
N ARG A 148 -0.69 8.46 11.89
CA ARG A 148 0.22 8.15 12.99
C ARG A 148 1.38 7.26 12.56
N LEU A 149 1.10 6.22 11.76
CA LEU A 149 2.15 5.37 11.21
C LEU A 149 3.14 6.16 10.35
N MET A 150 2.68 7.06 9.47
CA MET A 150 3.55 7.89 8.65
C MET A 150 4.45 8.81 9.49
N VAL A 151 3.90 9.41 10.56
CA VAL A 151 4.67 10.25 11.50
C VAL A 151 5.76 9.45 12.24
N GLU A 152 5.49 8.20 12.58
CA GLU A 152 6.45 7.31 13.26
C GLU A 152 7.56 6.82 12.33
N ILE A 153 7.21 6.33 11.13
CA ILE A 153 8.20 5.71 10.23
C ILE A 153 8.90 6.71 9.31
N LYS A 154 8.39 7.94 9.19
CA LYS A 154 8.98 9.08 8.47
C LYS A 154 9.53 8.71 7.08
N PRO A 155 8.68 8.28 6.14
CA PRO A 155 9.13 7.93 4.81
C PRO A 155 9.67 9.16 4.06
N ASP A 156 10.70 8.98 3.23
CA ASP A 156 11.21 10.00 2.31
C ASP A 156 10.28 10.20 1.12
N LEU A 157 9.58 9.11 0.74
CA LEU A 157 8.65 9.10 -0.39
C LEU A 157 7.43 8.21 -0.10
N ILE A 158 6.25 8.76 -0.30
CA ILE A 158 4.97 8.03 -0.32
C ILE A 158 4.56 7.82 -1.77
N VAL A 159 4.34 6.57 -2.19
CA VAL A 159 3.81 6.21 -3.51
C VAL A 159 2.34 5.85 -3.37
N LEU A 160 1.47 6.77 -3.75
CA LEU A 160 0.02 6.63 -3.61
C LEU A 160 -0.62 6.30 -4.97
N SER A 161 -1.35 5.19 -5.03
CA SER A 161 -2.14 4.85 -6.21
C SER A 161 -3.54 4.35 -5.83
N VAL A 162 -4.41 5.32 -5.63
CA VAL A 162 -5.80 5.15 -5.19
C VAL A 162 -6.73 6.02 -6.03
N ALA A 163 -8.02 6.01 -5.75
CA ALA A 163 -8.96 6.97 -6.34
C ALA A 163 -8.62 8.41 -5.85
N LYS A 164 -8.79 9.39 -6.73
CA LYS A 164 -8.45 10.80 -6.44
C LYS A 164 -9.11 11.34 -5.16
N PHE A 165 -10.30 10.87 -4.84
CA PHE A 165 -11.02 11.21 -3.61
C PHE A 165 -10.17 11.05 -2.33
N TYR A 166 -9.34 10.00 -2.25
CA TYR A 166 -8.45 9.80 -1.09
C TYR A 166 -7.24 10.73 -1.09
N LEU A 167 -6.74 11.06 -2.29
CA LEU A 167 -5.68 12.06 -2.44
C LEU A 167 -6.15 13.43 -1.96
N ASP A 168 -7.39 13.80 -2.28
CA ASP A 168 -7.96 15.12 -1.96
C ASP A 168 -8.23 15.30 -0.43
N GLN A 169 -8.13 14.24 0.37
CA GLN A 169 -8.20 14.31 1.84
C GLN A 169 -6.85 14.67 2.49
N LEU A 170 -5.76 14.64 1.72
CA LEU A 170 -4.43 14.97 2.20
C LEU A 170 -4.16 16.46 2.01
N ASN A 171 -3.41 17.05 2.95
CA ASN A 171 -2.94 18.43 2.82
C ASN A 171 -1.74 18.48 1.86
N LEU A 172 -2.03 18.70 0.57
CA LEU A 172 -1.07 18.65 -0.52
C LEU A 172 -0.72 20.02 -1.03
N PHE A 173 0.55 20.20 -1.38
CA PHE A 173 1.06 21.41 -2.02
C PHE A 173 2.16 21.09 -3.05
N SER A 174 2.57 22.07 -3.84
CA SER A 174 3.64 21.94 -4.85
C SER A 174 3.42 20.81 -5.86
N LYS A 175 2.22 20.73 -6.45
CA LYS A 175 1.87 19.70 -7.45
C LYS A 175 2.56 19.96 -8.77
N GLU A 176 3.21 18.91 -9.32
CA GLU A 176 3.87 18.94 -10.62
C GLU A 176 3.76 17.58 -11.31
N ILE A 177 3.54 17.58 -12.65
CA ILE A 177 3.60 16.36 -13.45
C ILE A 177 5.08 16.06 -13.75
N ILE A 178 5.57 14.91 -13.32
CA ILE A 178 6.96 14.49 -13.54
C ILE A 178 7.10 13.46 -14.66
N HIS A 179 6.02 12.80 -15.05
CA HIS A 179 6.01 11.86 -16.18
C HIS A 179 4.62 11.71 -16.77
N SER A 180 4.53 11.51 -18.09
CA SER A 180 3.28 11.29 -18.80
C SER A 180 3.38 10.11 -19.74
N VAL A 181 2.41 9.18 -19.66
CA VAL A 181 2.32 8.00 -20.50
C VAL A 181 1.18 8.19 -21.52
N TYR A 182 1.54 8.23 -22.79
CA TYR A 182 0.60 8.53 -23.89
C TYR A 182 -0.04 7.29 -24.52
N HIS A 183 0.46 6.08 -24.23
CA HIS A 183 -0.05 4.85 -24.81
C HIS A 183 -0.67 3.94 -23.74
N THR A 184 -1.67 3.16 -24.14
CA THR A 184 -2.23 2.08 -23.31
C THR A 184 -1.27 0.88 -23.27
N LYS A 185 -1.61 -0.16 -22.51
CA LYS A 185 -0.84 -1.41 -22.48
C LYS A 185 -0.79 -2.11 -23.85
N GLU A 186 -1.83 -1.90 -24.64
CA GLU A 186 -2.01 -2.43 -26.01
C GLU A 186 -1.40 -1.50 -27.07
N ALA A 187 -0.57 -0.54 -26.66
CA ALA A 187 0.12 0.45 -27.51
C ALA A 187 -0.82 1.44 -28.27
N ASN A 188 -2.11 1.50 -27.93
CA ASN A 188 -3.02 2.48 -28.51
C ASN A 188 -2.81 3.88 -27.88
N LEU A 189 -2.96 4.93 -28.67
CA LEU A 189 -2.86 6.31 -28.19
C LEU A 189 -4.01 6.61 -27.21
N ARG A 190 -3.68 7.22 -26.06
CA ARG A 190 -4.65 7.66 -25.06
C ARG A 190 -5.31 8.98 -25.49
N LYS A 191 -6.62 9.11 -25.23
CA LYS A 191 -7.30 10.41 -25.36
C LYS A 191 -6.76 11.47 -24.40
N LYS A 192 -6.30 11.05 -23.21
CA LYS A 192 -5.61 11.87 -22.22
C LYS A 192 -4.43 11.08 -21.69
N PRO A 193 -3.25 11.69 -21.50
CA PRO A 193 -2.10 11.00 -20.94
C PRO A 193 -2.41 10.50 -19.54
N TYR A 194 -1.73 9.43 -19.14
CA TYR A 194 -1.66 9.01 -17.75
C TYR A 194 -0.50 9.76 -17.11
N ASN A 195 -0.79 10.59 -16.13
CA ASN A 195 0.19 11.41 -15.46
C ASN A 195 0.64 10.78 -14.14
N LEU A 196 1.94 10.88 -13.88
CA LEU A 196 2.54 10.73 -12.58
C LEU A 196 2.80 12.11 -12.01
N GLU A 197 2.18 12.41 -10.87
CA GLU A 197 2.25 13.72 -10.23
C GLU A 197 3.12 13.61 -8.96
N LYS A 198 4.11 14.50 -8.79
CA LYS A 198 4.75 14.71 -7.51
C LYS A 198 4.04 15.79 -6.72
N CYS A 199 4.00 15.63 -5.41
CA CYS A 199 3.46 16.59 -4.46
C CYS A 199 4.34 16.60 -3.20
N ARG A 200 4.24 17.66 -2.41
CA ARG A 200 4.60 17.65 -0.99
C ARG A 200 3.32 17.39 -0.19
N VAL A 201 3.43 16.66 0.88
CA VAL A 201 2.29 16.37 1.78
C VAL A 201 2.67 16.68 3.22
N GLN A 202 1.78 17.39 3.92
CA GLN A 202 1.85 17.62 5.36
C GLN A 202 0.95 16.61 6.06
N ILE A 203 1.52 15.80 6.95
CA ILE A 203 0.82 14.83 7.79
C ILE A 203 1.12 15.20 9.25
N ASP A 204 0.19 15.83 9.94
CA ASP A 204 0.36 16.41 11.27
C ASP A 204 1.63 17.32 11.33
N ASN A 205 2.65 16.94 12.10
CA ASN A 205 3.92 17.67 12.22
C ASN A 205 5.04 17.14 11.29
N PHE A 206 4.72 16.24 10.35
CA PHE A 206 5.66 15.61 9.44
C PHE A 206 5.35 16.00 8.00
N GLU A 207 6.39 16.38 7.26
CA GLU A 207 6.30 16.72 5.83
C GLU A 207 7.17 15.77 5.01
N THR A 208 6.64 15.29 3.88
CA THR A 208 7.37 14.40 2.99
C THR A 208 6.97 14.55 1.52
N ASN A 209 7.70 13.88 0.64
CA ASN A 209 7.35 13.78 -0.77
C ASN A 209 6.26 12.74 -0.98
N LEU A 210 5.37 13.02 -1.94
CA LEU A 210 4.35 12.08 -2.39
C LEU A 210 4.34 12.03 -3.92
N VAL A 211 4.27 10.83 -4.46
CA VAL A 211 4.00 10.58 -5.88
C VAL A 211 2.63 9.95 -6.01
N PHE A 212 1.82 10.55 -6.86
CA PHE A 212 0.48 10.06 -7.16
C PHE A 212 0.37 9.58 -8.60
N GLY A 213 -0.11 8.34 -8.76
CA GLY A 213 -0.55 7.79 -10.03
C GLY A 213 -1.94 7.17 -9.88
N LYS A 214 -2.90 7.61 -10.68
CA LYS A 214 -4.30 7.15 -10.57
C LYS A 214 -4.42 5.64 -10.65
N ALA A 215 -5.14 5.04 -9.71
CA ALA A 215 -5.50 3.62 -9.77
C ALA A 215 -6.65 3.37 -10.77
N ALA A 216 -6.68 2.15 -11.31
CA ALA A 216 -7.85 1.55 -11.93
C ALA A 216 -8.30 0.37 -11.06
N ASN A 217 -8.38 -0.84 -11.64
CA ASN A 217 -8.67 -2.06 -10.86
C ASN A 217 -7.53 -2.46 -9.91
N LYS A 218 -6.32 -1.96 -10.16
CA LYS A 218 -5.12 -2.15 -9.35
C LYS A 218 -4.34 -0.83 -9.28
N PRO A 219 -3.47 -0.65 -8.29
CA PRO A 219 -2.50 0.43 -8.29
C PRO A 219 -1.68 0.43 -9.59
N LEU A 220 -1.51 1.60 -10.20
CA LEU A 220 -0.82 1.77 -11.48
C LEU A 220 -1.34 0.82 -12.59
N GLY A 221 -2.61 0.43 -12.51
CA GLY A 221 -3.18 -0.67 -13.32
C GLY A 221 -3.36 -0.34 -14.79
N LEU A 222 -3.33 0.95 -15.17
CA LEU A 222 -3.57 1.42 -16.54
C LEU A 222 -2.33 1.43 -17.44
N ILE A 223 -1.14 1.17 -16.90
CA ILE A 223 0.13 1.29 -17.62
C ILE A 223 0.85 -0.06 -17.73
N SER A 224 1.72 -0.19 -18.74
CA SER A 224 2.50 -1.40 -18.99
C SER A 224 3.58 -1.60 -17.92
N HIS A 225 4.17 -2.78 -17.86
CA HIS A 225 5.25 -3.08 -16.93
C HIS A 225 6.51 -2.23 -17.22
N SER A 226 6.84 -2.03 -18.49
CA SER A 226 7.98 -1.20 -18.91
C SER A 226 7.80 0.27 -18.51
N GLU A 227 6.58 0.81 -18.68
CA GLU A 227 6.29 2.17 -18.25
C GLU A 227 6.31 2.33 -16.73
N LYS A 228 5.91 1.30 -15.97
CA LYS A 228 6.05 1.34 -14.49
C LYS A 228 7.52 1.46 -14.08
N ILE A 229 8.42 0.70 -14.71
CA ILE A 229 9.86 0.78 -14.45
C ILE A 229 10.38 2.19 -14.77
N LYS A 230 10.08 2.73 -15.95
CA LYS A 230 10.47 4.11 -16.35
C LYS A 230 9.96 5.16 -15.35
N MET A 231 8.73 5.02 -14.89
CA MET A 231 8.17 5.93 -13.86
C MET A 231 8.96 5.84 -12.55
N GLY A 232 9.39 4.65 -12.15
CA GLY A 232 10.27 4.44 -11.00
C GLY A 232 11.64 5.12 -11.20
N GLU A 233 12.27 4.96 -12.37
CA GLU A 233 13.54 5.61 -12.73
C GLU A 233 13.43 7.15 -12.71
N VAL A 234 12.30 7.70 -13.17
CA VAL A 234 12.02 9.14 -13.08
C VAL A 234 11.94 9.58 -11.61
N CYS A 235 11.27 8.81 -10.76
CA CYS A 235 11.20 9.11 -9.33
C CYS A 235 12.57 8.99 -8.65
N LEU A 236 13.37 7.99 -9.00
CA LEU A 236 14.74 7.86 -8.48
C LEU A 236 15.56 9.13 -8.75
N LYS A 237 15.56 9.61 -9.98
CA LYS A 237 16.27 10.85 -10.37
C LYS A 237 15.67 12.14 -9.79
N THR A 238 14.41 12.11 -9.38
CA THR A 238 13.70 13.30 -8.88
C THR A 238 13.88 13.49 -7.38
N PHE A 239 14.00 12.40 -6.61
CA PHE A 239 13.95 12.45 -5.15
C PHE A 239 15.22 11.97 -4.46
N PHE A 240 16.07 11.23 -5.17
CA PHE A 240 17.30 10.64 -4.65
C PHE A 240 18.49 10.88 -5.59
#